data_b5660a740833f6a0a3554bc70c518686
#
_entry.id   b5660a740833f6a0a3554bc70c518686
#
_cell.length_a   1.000
_cell.length_b   1.000
_cell.length_c   1.000
_cell.angle_alpha   90.00
_cell.angle_beta   90.00
_cell.angle_gamma   90.00
#
_symmetry.space_group_name_H-M   'P 1'
#
loop_
_entity.id
_entity.type
_entity.pdbx_description
1 polymer ?
#
loop_
_entity_poly.entity_id
_entity_poly.type
_entity_poly.pdbx_seq_one_letter_code
_entity_poly.pdbx_strand_id
1 'polypeptide(L)'
;REAEIEALLDASEDTLPRPSAEGLGTLVDYPEGLRKYEKFLVATGVDLGGMKVALDAANGAAAVSARNIFLDLNAEISVIGDQPDGLNINAGVGSTHPEQLQALVKETGSAIGLAFDGDSDRLIAVDENGDIVDGDKVMYIIGKHLSQKGELAKNTIVTTVMSNLGFHKALDREGINKAVTAVGDRYVVEEMRKNGYNLGGEQSGHVIIMDYNTTGDGQLTAIQLTKVMVETGKSLSELASEVTIYPQKLVNIRVENSMKDKAMEVPAIAAIIEKMEAEMAGNGRILVRPSGTEPLLRVMAEAPTDDEVNYYVDTIADVVRAEIGLD
;
A
#
# COMPACT_ATOMS: atom_id res chain seq x y z
N ARG A 1 -3.37 3.13 -24.92
CA ARG A 1 -3.05 4.58 -24.90
C ARG A 1 -1.81 4.86 -24.04
N GLU A 2 -1.63 4.20 -22.88
CA GLU A 2 -0.42 4.35 -22.05
C GLU A 2 0.85 4.12 -22.88
N ALA A 3 0.98 2.98 -23.57
CA ALA A 3 2.11 2.69 -24.44
C ALA A 3 2.30 3.68 -25.62
N GLU A 4 1.21 4.29 -26.09
CA GLU A 4 1.28 5.35 -27.12
C GLU A 4 1.86 6.65 -26.55
N ILE A 5 1.50 6.98 -25.29
CA ILE A 5 2.04 8.14 -24.57
C ILE A 5 3.52 7.92 -24.24
N GLU A 6 3.89 6.75 -23.72
CA GLU A 6 5.27 6.38 -23.44
C GLU A 6 6.14 6.47 -24.70
N ALA A 7 5.65 5.93 -25.83
CA ALA A 7 6.36 6.00 -27.11
C ALA A 7 6.58 7.45 -27.59
N LEU A 8 5.64 8.38 -27.29
CA LEU A 8 5.81 9.80 -27.58
C LEU A 8 6.82 10.49 -26.67
N LEU A 9 6.87 10.08 -25.38
CA LEU A 9 7.84 10.60 -24.42
C LEU A 9 9.27 10.14 -24.71
N ASP A 10 9.43 8.89 -25.17
CA ASP A 10 10.73 8.29 -25.52
C ASP A 10 11.22 8.66 -26.92
N ALA A 11 10.36 9.31 -27.74
CA ALA A 11 10.73 9.70 -29.08
C ALA A 11 11.85 10.76 -29.08
N SER A 12 12.85 10.58 -29.94
CA SER A 12 13.97 11.53 -30.11
C SER A 12 13.53 12.87 -30.75
N GLU A 13 12.40 12.88 -31.43
CA GLU A 13 11.83 14.06 -32.09
C GLU A 13 10.39 14.29 -31.61
N ASP A 14 10.08 15.54 -31.32
CA ASP A 14 8.71 15.96 -31.00
C ASP A 14 7.86 16.08 -32.29
N THR A 15 7.04 15.07 -32.53
CA THR A 15 6.14 15.01 -33.68
C THR A 15 4.73 15.51 -33.38
N LEU A 16 4.46 15.98 -32.14
CA LEU A 16 3.14 16.45 -31.74
C LEU A 16 2.75 17.73 -32.49
N PRO A 17 1.47 17.87 -32.86
CA PRO A 17 0.98 19.07 -33.51
C PRO A 17 1.16 20.30 -32.61
N ARG A 18 1.52 21.42 -33.22
CA ARG A 18 1.66 22.74 -32.55
C ARG A 18 0.49 23.64 -32.95
N PRO A 19 -0.71 23.44 -32.37
CA PRO A 19 -1.88 24.22 -32.73
C PRO A 19 -1.69 25.69 -32.35
N SER A 20 -2.32 26.58 -33.11
CA SER A 20 -2.38 28.02 -32.83
C SER A 20 -3.81 28.54 -33.05
N ALA A 21 -4.07 29.71 -32.52
CA ALA A 21 -5.36 30.40 -32.65
C ALA A 21 -6.56 29.49 -32.29
N GLU A 22 -7.44 29.21 -33.21
CA GLU A 22 -8.66 28.41 -33.02
C GLU A 22 -8.38 26.93 -32.71
N GLY A 23 -7.17 26.46 -32.97
CA GLY A 23 -6.76 25.09 -32.66
C GLY A 23 -6.31 24.87 -31.20
N LEU A 24 -6.20 25.96 -30.40
CA LEU A 24 -5.86 25.86 -28.97
C LEU A 24 -7.04 25.26 -28.19
N GLY A 25 -6.73 24.39 -27.25
CA GLY A 25 -7.72 23.85 -26.31
C GLY A 25 -8.23 24.92 -25.34
N THR A 26 -9.38 24.68 -24.75
CA THR A 26 -9.99 25.56 -23.74
C THR A 26 -10.13 24.81 -22.42
N LEU A 27 -10.06 25.53 -21.30
CA LEU A 27 -10.39 25.03 -19.97
C LEU A 27 -11.92 25.02 -19.82
N VAL A 28 -12.46 23.89 -19.40
CA VAL A 28 -13.88 23.74 -19.10
C VAL A 28 -14.02 23.19 -17.70
N ASP A 29 -14.79 23.89 -16.86
CA ASP A 29 -15.13 23.40 -15.52
C ASP A 29 -16.11 22.22 -15.62
N TYR A 30 -15.82 21.15 -14.88
CA TYR A 30 -16.64 19.94 -14.85
C TYR A 30 -16.91 19.46 -13.41
N PRO A 31 -17.67 20.24 -12.61
CA PRO A 31 -17.97 19.91 -11.21
C PRO A 31 -18.77 18.61 -11.05
N GLU A 32 -19.52 18.18 -12.08
CA GLU A 32 -20.23 16.91 -12.07
C GLU A 32 -19.29 15.69 -12.04
N GLY A 33 -18.04 15.85 -12.45
CA GLY A 33 -17.02 14.78 -12.43
C GLY A 33 -16.81 14.25 -11.02
N LEU A 34 -16.59 15.14 -10.05
CA LEU A 34 -16.43 14.78 -8.63
C LEU A 34 -17.69 14.05 -8.11
N ARG A 35 -18.88 14.58 -8.37
CA ARG A 35 -20.13 13.97 -7.94
C ARG A 35 -20.39 12.60 -8.53
N LYS A 36 -19.92 12.34 -9.76
CA LYS A 36 -20.01 11.01 -10.39
C LYS A 36 -19.10 10.02 -9.66
N TYR A 37 -17.89 10.44 -9.30
CA TYR A 37 -16.96 9.64 -8.52
C TYR A 37 -17.54 9.32 -7.12
N GLU A 38 -17.99 10.33 -6.38
CA GLU A 38 -18.62 10.16 -5.07
C GLU A 38 -19.78 9.15 -5.12
N LYS A 39 -20.71 9.32 -6.06
CA LYS A 39 -21.84 8.40 -6.24
C LYS A 39 -21.43 7.00 -6.62
N PHE A 40 -20.41 6.88 -7.48
CA PHE A 40 -19.86 5.57 -7.83
C PHE A 40 -19.32 4.86 -6.59
N LEU A 41 -18.52 5.54 -5.77
CA LEU A 41 -17.95 4.97 -4.56
C LEU A 41 -19.03 4.59 -3.53
N VAL A 42 -19.96 5.48 -3.26
CA VAL A 42 -21.08 5.21 -2.34
C VAL A 42 -21.87 3.97 -2.77
N ALA A 43 -22.10 3.78 -4.08
CA ALA A 43 -22.81 2.61 -4.61
C ALA A 43 -22.08 1.27 -4.38
N THR A 44 -20.77 1.29 -4.07
CA THR A 44 -19.99 0.07 -3.73
C THR A 44 -20.03 -0.29 -2.26
N GLY A 45 -20.47 0.65 -1.41
CA GLY A 45 -20.50 0.54 0.03
C GLY A 45 -21.81 -0.03 0.59
N VAL A 46 -21.94 0.11 1.89
CA VAL A 46 -23.14 -0.24 2.67
C VAL A 46 -23.47 0.90 3.63
N ASP A 47 -24.69 0.92 4.18
CA ASP A 47 -25.06 1.84 5.25
C ASP A 47 -24.22 1.54 6.50
N LEU A 48 -23.48 2.54 6.98
CA LEU A 48 -22.60 2.41 8.15
C LEU A 48 -23.35 2.58 9.49
N GLY A 49 -24.66 2.91 9.44
CA GLY A 49 -25.54 2.91 10.63
C GLY A 49 -25.10 3.85 11.74
N GLY A 50 -24.47 4.98 11.42
CA GLY A 50 -23.94 5.93 12.41
C GLY A 50 -22.57 5.53 12.97
N MET A 51 -21.83 4.63 12.30
CA MET A 51 -20.46 4.30 12.69
C MET A 51 -19.61 5.57 12.78
N LYS A 52 -18.89 5.75 13.88
CA LYS A 52 -17.96 6.86 14.04
C LYS A 52 -16.68 6.58 13.27
N VAL A 53 -16.34 7.43 12.31
CA VAL A 53 -15.18 7.33 11.44
C VAL A 53 -14.32 8.58 11.56
N ALA A 54 -13.04 8.42 11.86
CA ALA A 54 -12.07 9.49 11.81
C ALA A 54 -11.37 9.48 10.42
N LEU A 55 -11.29 10.63 9.76
CA LEU A 55 -10.70 10.79 8.44
C LEU A 55 -9.47 11.71 8.53
N ASP A 56 -8.41 11.34 7.85
CA ASP A 56 -7.27 12.21 7.55
C ASP A 56 -7.10 12.31 6.03
N ALA A 57 -7.44 13.46 5.49
CA ALA A 57 -7.43 13.73 4.06
C ALA A 57 -6.08 14.25 3.54
N ALA A 58 -5.03 14.23 4.37
CA ALA A 58 -3.64 14.61 4.02
C ALA A 58 -3.49 16.03 3.44
N ASN A 59 -4.48 16.91 3.57
CA ASN A 59 -4.60 18.16 2.80
C ASN A 59 -4.43 17.94 1.28
N GLY A 60 -4.86 16.80 0.79
CA GLY A 60 -4.71 16.32 -0.57
C GLY A 60 -6.04 16.15 -1.29
N ALA A 61 -6.06 15.23 -2.27
CA ALA A 61 -7.22 14.98 -3.12
C ALA A 61 -8.45 14.49 -2.34
N ALA A 62 -8.26 13.74 -1.26
CA ALA A 62 -9.37 13.25 -0.41
C ALA A 62 -10.13 14.37 0.30
N ALA A 63 -9.54 15.57 0.48
CA ALA A 63 -10.16 16.68 1.20
C ALA A 63 -11.49 17.15 0.59
N VAL A 64 -11.66 16.97 -0.73
CA VAL A 64 -12.88 17.41 -1.44
C VAL A 64 -13.98 16.35 -1.51
N SER A 65 -13.68 15.07 -1.26
CA SER A 65 -14.59 13.94 -1.50
C SER A 65 -14.85 13.06 -0.29
N ALA A 66 -13.82 12.71 0.50
CA ALA A 66 -13.93 11.69 1.55
C ALA A 66 -15.05 12.00 2.56
N ARG A 67 -15.14 13.27 3.00
CA ARG A 67 -16.20 13.70 3.91
C ARG A 67 -17.60 13.40 3.36
N ASN A 68 -17.89 13.78 2.12
CA ASN A 68 -19.19 13.62 1.51
C ASN A 68 -19.55 12.14 1.34
N ILE A 69 -18.58 11.33 0.90
CA ILE A 69 -18.76 9.89 0.69
C ILE A 69 -19.18 9.20 2.00
N PHE A 70 -18.46 9.45 3.10
CA PHE A 70 -18.76 8.79 4.38
C PHE A 70 -20.02 9.33 5.03
N LEU A 71 -20.40 10.60 4.82
CA LEU A 71 -21.71 11.12 5.22
C LEU A 71 -22.84 10.46 4.42
N ASP A 72 -22.69 10.29 3.10
CA ASP A 72 -23.67 9.63 2.26
C ASP A 72 -23.80 8.13 2.58
N LEU A 73 -22.78 7.51 3.19
CA LEU A 73 -22.82 6.17 3.76
C LEU A 73 -23.38 6.14 5.21
N ASN A 74 -23.92 7.25 5.71
CA ASN A 74 -24.50 7.37 7.06
C ASN A 74 -23.49 7.13 8.20
N ALA A 75 -22.26 7.65 8.08
CA ALA A 75 -21.26 7.68 9.15
C ALA A 75 -21.33 8.97 9.96
N GLU A 76 -20.94 8.91 11.25
CA GLU A 76 -20.58 10.08 12.05
C GLU A 76 -19.07 10.33 11.87
N ILE A 77 -18.69 11.52 11.37
CA ILE A 77 -17.31 11.76 10.96
C ILE A 77 -16.62 12.84 11.79
N SER A 78 -15.33 12.60 12.08
CA SER A 78 -14.35 13.58 12.54
C SER A 78 -13.25 13.67 11.50
N VAL A 79 -12.79 14.88 11.11
CA VAL A 79 -11.87 15.06 9.99
C VAL A 79 -10.70 15.92 10.40
N ILE A 80 -9.49 15.53 9.96
CA ILE A 80 -8.27 16.35 9.95
C ILE A 80 -7.67 16.33 8.54
N GLY A 81 -6.71 17.23 8.28
CA GLY A 81 -6.04 17.28 6.99
C GLY A 81 -6.99 17.64 5.82
N ASP A 82 -8.06 18.42 6.05
CA ASP A 82 -9.07 18.77 5.05
C ASP A 82 -9.04 20.25 4.63
N GLN A 83 -7.94 20.95 4.92
CA GLN A 83 -7.74 22.39 4.61
C GLN A 83 -6.53 22.59 3.68
N PRO A 84 -6.60 22.12 2.41
CA PRO A 84 -5.48 22.27 1.48
C PRO A 84 -5.23 23.75 1.14
N ASP A 85 -3.99 24.20 1.25
CA ASP A 85 -3.55 25.56 0.90
C ASP A 85 -2.57 25.59 -0.29
N GLY A 86 -2.27 24.42 -0.88
CA GLY A 86 -1.33 24.24 -1.98
C GLY A 86 0.12 24.02 -1.54
N LEU A 87 0.43 24.12 -0.25
CA LEU A 87 1.78 23.94 0.30
C LEU A 87 1.83 22.92 1.44
N ASN A 88 0.69 22.53 2.00
CA ASN A 88 0.57 21.72 3.21
C ASN A 88 0.20 20.23 2.97
N ILE A 89 0.19 19.78 1.72
CA ILE A 89 -0.08 18.39 1.38
C ILE A 89 0.89 17.43 2.10
N ASN A 90 0.39 16.41 2.79
CA ASN A 90 1.16 15.45 3.60
C ASN A 90 2.01 16.09 4.73
N ALA A 91 1.79 17.34 5.09
CA ALA A 91 2.59 18.02 6.08
C ALA A 91 2.20 17.61 7.52
N GLY A 92 2.77 16.53 8.02
CA GLY A 92 2.50 15.96 9.35
C GLY A 92 1.10 15.35 9.49
N VAL A 93 0.47 15.01 8.38
CA VAL A 93 -0.85 14.36 8.26
C VAL A 93 -0.79 13.32 7.13
N GLY A 94 -1.83 12.51 7.03
CA GLY A 94 -1.99 11.50 6.00
C GLY A 94 -1.33 10.16 6.33
N SER A 95 -1.33 9.25 5.37
CA SER A 95 -0.94 7.84 5.54
C SER A 95 0.51 7.63 5.99
N THR A 96 1.40 8.58 5.75
CA THR A 96 2.81 8.55 6.19
C THR A 96 3.05 9.18 7.56
N HIS A 97 2.05 9.88 8.13
CA HIS A 97 2.08 10.54 9.43
C HIS A 97 0.77 10.30 10.19
N PRO A 98 0.48 9.03 10.57
CA PRO A 98 -0.82 8.66 11.15
C PRO A 98 -1.01 9.07 12.61
N GLU A 99 -0.02 9.68 13.26
CA GLU A 99 -0.01 9.97 14.69
C GLU A 99 -1.17 10.87 15.11
N GLN A 100 -1.51 11.87 14.29
CA GLN A 100 -2.65 12.74 14.57
C GLN A 100 -3.99 11.99 14.42
N LEU A 101 -4.09 11.10 13.42
CA LEU A 101 -5.28 10.26 13.25
C LEU A 101 -5.45 9.26 14.40
N GLN A 102 -4.35 8.64 14.87
CA GLN A 102 -4.38 7.75 16.05
C GLN A 102 -4.90 8.49 17.31
N ALA A 103 -4.47 9.73 17.50
CA ALA A 103 -4.95 10.57 18.60
C ALA A 103 -6.44 10.89 18.42
N LEU A 104 -6.86 11.29 17.21
CA LEU A 104 -8.26 11.62 16.90
C LEU A 104 -9.20 10.43 17.11
N VAL A 105 -8.81 9.23 16.69
CA VAL A 105 -9.58 7.99 16.91
C VAL A 105 -9.87 7.78 18.40
N LYS A 106 -8.83 7.90 19.25
CA LYS A 106 -8.96 7.74 20.70
C LYS A 106 -9.81 8.84 21.35
N GLU A 107 -9.62 10.07 20.91
CA GLU A 107 -10.36 11.24 21.46
C GLU A 107 -11.85 11.17 21.15
N THR A 108 -12.21 10.78 19.93
CA THR A 108 -13.60 10.75 19.47
C THR A 108 -14.32 9.43 19.76
N GLY A 109 -13.57 8.38 20.12
CA GLY A 109 -14.08 7.02 20.24
C GLY A 109 -14.55 6.49 18.87
N SER A 110 -13.81 6.80 17.79
CA SER A 110 -14.11 6.31 16.46
C SER A 110 -13.87 4.81 16.36
N ALA A 111 -14.72 4.11 15.62
CA ALA A 111 -14.58 2.68 15.37
C ALA A 111 -13.43 2.37 14.40
N ILE A 112 -13.06 3.36 13.60
CA ILE A 112 -12.00 3.27 12.61
C ILE A 112 -11.46 4.68 12.28
N GLY A 113 -10.15 4.76 12.04
CA GLY A 113 -9.47 5.89 11.41
C GLY A 113 -9.02 5.53 10.00
N LEU A 114 -9.09 6.47 9.06
CA LEU A 114 -8.76 6.29 7.65
C LEU A 114 -7.86 7.43 7.20
N ALA A 115 -6.57 7.16 7.00
CA ALA A 115 -5.59 8.11 6.50
C ALA A 115 -5.30 7.86 5.02
N PHE A 116 -5.49 8.88 4.21
CA PHE A 116 -5.12 8.88 2.79
C PHE A 116 -3.75 9.53 2.60
N ASP A 117 -3.15 9.37 1.44
CA ASP A 117 -2.00 10.16 1.02
C ASP A 117 -2.42 11.32 0.11
N GLY A 118 -1.45 12.06 -0.42
CA GLY A 118 -1.72 13.33 -1.10
C GLY A 118 -2.60 13.23 -2.33
N ASP A 119 -2.46 12.20 -3.16
CA ASP A 119 -3.28 11.92 -4.34
C ASP A 119 -4.39 10.89 -4.08
N SER A 120 -4.48 10.40 -2.82
CA SER A 120 -5.55 9.53 -2.33
C SER A 120 -5.59 8.14 -2.97
N ASP A 121 -4.46 7.67 -3.50
CA ASP A 121 -4.35 6.34 -4.07
C ASP A 121 -4.05 5.25 -3.02
N ARG A 122 -3.68 5.66 -1.78
CA ARG A 122 -3.35 4.80 -0.63
C ARG A 122 -4.28 5.01 0.54
N LEU A 123 -4.39 3.94 1.33
CA LEU A 123 -5.07 3.91 2.62
C LEU A 123 -4.20 3.26 3.68
N ILE A 124 -3.97 3.96 4.79
CA ILE A 124 -3.56 3.36 6.06
C ILE A 124 -4.72 3.53 7.04
N ALA A 125 -5.17 2.44 7.64
CA ALA A 125 -6.24 2.51 8.63
C ALA A 125 -5.68 2.48 10.07
N VAL A 126 -6.51 2.92 11.01
CA VAL A 126 -6.24 2.90 12.45
C VAL A 126 -7.44 2.25 13.12
N ASP A 127 -7.22 1.27 13.96
CA ASP A 127 -8.28 0.61 14.69
C ASP A 127 -8.79 1.44 15.89
N GLU A 128 -9.84 0.98 16.54
CA GLU A 128 -10.47 1.65 17.68
C GLU A 128 -9.55 1.81 18.92
N ASN A 129 -8.44 1.04 18.97
CA ASN A 129 -7.41 1.14 20.01
C ASN A 129 -6.32 2.17 19.64
N GLY A 130 -6.32 2.65 18.39
CA GLY A 130 -5.32 3.53 17.84
C GLY A 130 -4.11 2.80 17.24
N ASP A 131 -4.23 1.50 16.98
CA ASP A 131 -3.17 0.71 16.35
C ASP A 131 -3.28 0.77 14.82
N ILE A 132 -2.12 0.79 14.15
CA ILE A 132 -2.05 0.89 12.69
C ILE A 132 -2.47 -0.44 12.03
N VAL A 133 -3.31 -0.31 11.02
CA VAL A 133 -3.72 -1.38 10.11
C VAL A 133 -3.23 -1.00 8.71
N ASP A 134 -2.08 -1.55 8.35
CA ASP A 134 -1.38 -1.27 7.09
C ASP A 134 -2.02 -1.97 5.87
N GLY A 135 -1.48 -1.73 4.68
CA GLY A 135 -1.98 -2.30 3.44
C GLY A 135 -2.02 -3.82 3.41
N ASP A 136 -1.08 -4.49 4.05
CA ASP A 136 -1.07 -5.96 4.15
C ASP A 136 -2.27 -6.47 4.97
N LYS A 137 -2.53 -5.86 6.13
CA LYS A 137 -3.69 -6.20 6.95
C LYS A 137 -5.00 -5.86 6.24
N VAL A 138 -5.07 -4.71 5.56
CA VAL A 138 -6.23 -4.30 4.77
C VAL A 138 -6.51 -5.31 3.66
N MET A 139 -5.49 -5.70 2.87
CA MET A 139 -5.62 -6.72 1.83
C MET A 139 -6.04 -8.07 2.39
N TYR A 140 -5.51 -8.46 3.55
CA TYR A 140 -5.92 -9.72 4.22
C TYR A 140 -7.40 -9.68 4.59
N ILE A 141 -7.86 -8.62 5.25
CA ILE A 141 -9.25 -8.48 5.71
C ILE A 141 -10.22 -8.53 4.53
N ILE A 142 -9.98 -7.72 3.50
CA ILE A 142 -10.83 -7.68 2.30
C ILE A 142 -10.74 -9.02 1.55
N GLY A 143 -9.53 -9.54 1.34
CA GLY A 143 -9.31 -10.78 0.59
C GLY A 143 -9.91 -12.02 1.25
N LYS A 144 -9.78 -12.15 2.57
CA LYS A 144 -10.40 -13.22 3.33
C LYS A 144 -11.94 -13.16 3.22
N HIS A 145 -12.51 -11.98 3.32
CA HIS A 145 -13.95 -11.79 3.18
C HIS A 145 -14.42 -12.17 1.76
N LEU A 146 -13.74 -11.70 0.72
CA LEU A 146 -14.04 -12.07 -0.66
C LEU A 146 -13.87 -13.58 -0.91
N SER A 147 -12.83 -14.20 -0.34
CA SER A 147 -12.61 -15.65 -0.42
C SER A 147 -13.76 -16.44 0.20
N GLN A 148 -14.21 -16.06 1.39
CA GLN A 148 -15.34 -16.69 2.07
C GLN A 148 -16.65 -16.57 1.30
N LYS A 149 -16.83 -15.51 0.52
CA LYS A 149 -18.00 -15.29 -0.36
C LYS A 149 -17.84 -15.97 -1.72
N GLY A 150 -16.67 -16.52 -2.04
CA GLY A 150 -16.37 -17.07 -3.36
C GLY A 150 -16.18 -16.01 -4.44
N GLU A 151 -15.91 -14.76 -4.03
CA GLU A 151 -15.75 -13.57 -4.88
C GLU A 151 -14.28 -13.20 -5.12
N LEU A 152 -13.32 -13.83 -4.42
CA LEU A 152 -11.89 -13.65 -4.69
C LEU A 152 -11.48 -14.45 -5.92
N ALA A 153 -11.18 -13.77 -7.02
CA ALA A 153 -10.83 -14.41 -8.28
C ALA A 153 -9.65 -15.37 -8.14
N LYS A 154 -9.87 -16.64 -8.53
CA LYS A 154 -8.89 -17.74 -8.39
C LYS A 154 -8.37 -17.92 -6.96
N ASN A 155 -9.09 -17.41 -5.97
CA ASN A 155 -8.70 -17.41 -4.56
C ASN A 155 -7.28 -16.89 -4.34
N THR A 156 -6.90 -15.79 -5.03
CA THR A 156 -5.52 -15.28 -5.10
C THR A 156 -5.47 -13.78 -4.85
N ILE A 157 -4.52 -13.33 -4.00
CA ILE A 157 -4.16 -11.93 -3.80
C ILE A 157 -2.81 -11.66 -4.46
N VAL A 158 -2.70 -10.58 -5.23
CA VAL A 158 -1.42 -10.14 -5.80
C VAL A 158 -0.76 -9.18 -4.82
N THR A 159 0.51 -9.42 -4.51
CA THR A 159 1.29 -8.63 -3.55
C THR A 159 2.72 -8.44 -4.05
N THR A 160 3.53 -7.69 -3.33
CA THR A 160 4.94 -7.49 -3.70
C THR A 160 5.89 -8.20 -2.75
N VAL A 161 7.17 -8.27 -3.13
CA VAL A 161 8.24 -8.80 -2.28
C VAL A 161 8.42 -8.01 -0.96
N MET A 162 7.77 -6.87 -0.79
CA MET A 162 7.81 -6.06 0.44
C MET A 162 6.73 -6.43 1.45
N SER A 163 5.69 -7.17 1.05
CA SER A 163 4.65 -7.61 2.00
C SER A 163 5.23 -8.46 3.11
N ASN A 164 4.76 -8.20 4.33
CA ASN A 164 5.29 -8.82 5.56
C ASN A 164 5.11 -10.35 5.57
N LEU A 165 6.08 -11.06 6.12
CA LEU A 165 6.01 -12.52 6.26
C LEU A 165 4.76 -12.97 7.02
N GLY A 166 4.31 -12.19 8.01
CA GLY A 166 3.10 -12.49 8.76
C GLY A 166 1.84 -12.46 7.90
N PHE A 167 1.75 -11.54 6.94
CA PHE A 167 0.68 -11.53 5.95
C PHE A 167 0.70 -12.80 5.10
N HIS A 168 1.87 -13.19 4.58
CA HIS A 168 1.99 -14.43 3.81
C HIS A 168 1.57 -15.66 4.61
N LYS A 169 1.99 -15.77 5.87
CA LYS A 169 1.59 -16.88 6.76
C LYS A 169 0.09 -16.85 7.07
N ALA A 170 -0.51 -15.69 7.20
CA ALA A 170 -1.94 -15.56 7.41
C ALA A 170 -2.73 -16.04 6.18
N LEU A 171 -2.30 -15.69 4.96
CA LEU A 171 -2.92 -16.19 3.73
C LEU A 171 -2.80 -17.72 3.62
N ASP A 172 -1.61 -18.27 3.91
CA ASP A 172 -1.38 -19.73 3.87
C ASP A 172 -2.31 -20.48 4.85
N ARG A 173 -2.55 -19.93 6.05
CA ARG A 173 -3.47 -20.49 7.05
C ARG A 173 -4.91 -20.52 6.55
N GLU A 174 -5.34 -19.51 5.80
CA GLU A 174 -6.70 -19.43 5.23
C GLU A 174 -6.82 -20.18 3.88
N GLY A 175 -5.73 -20.75 3.36
CA GLY A 175 -5.73 -21.40 2.05
C GLY A 175 -5.91 -20.41 0.88
N ILE A 176 -5.57 -19.14 1.07
CA ILE A 176 -5.61 -18.11 0.05
C ILE A 176 -4.26 -18.09 -0.67
N ASN A 177 -4.29 -18.19 -1.99
CA ASN A 177 -3.08 -18.12 -2.82
C ASN A 177 -2.54 -16.69 -2.90
N LYS A 178 -1.25 -16.60 -3.18
CA LYS A 178 -0.55 -15.32 -3.38
C LYS A 178 0.25 -15.34 -4.67
N ALA A 179 0.20 -14.25 -5.43
CA ALA A 179 1.08 -13.96 -6.54
C ALA A 179 1.99 -12.80 -6.14
N VAL A 180 3.31 -13.06 -6.05
CA VAL A 180 4.28 -12.10 -5.53
C VAL A 180 5.03 -11.46 -6.70
N THR A 181 5.02 -10.14 -6.77
CA THR A 181 5.68 -9.34 -7.82
C THR A 181 6.86 -8.55 -7.26
N ALA A 182 7.61 -7.90 -8.14
CA ALA A 182 8.54 -6.83 -7.77
C ALA A 182 7.76 -5.64 -7.17
N VAL A 183 8.48 -4.74 -6.49
CA VAL A 183 7.91 -3.50 -5.92
C VAL A 183 7.50 -2.55 -7.02
N GLY A 184 6.29 -2.03 -6.92
CA GLY A 184 5.69 -1.05 -7.82
C GLY A 184 4.29 -1.48 -8.26
N ASP A 185 3.35 -0.56 -8.19
CA ASP A 185 1.94 -0.73 -8.55
C ASP A 185 1.76 -1.28 -9.97
N ARG A 186 2.59 -0.82 -10.91
CA ARG A 186 2.61 -1.30 -12.30
C ARG A 186 2.73 -2.82 -12.37
N TYR A 187 3.68 -3.42 -11.63
CA TYR A 187 3.88 -4.87 -11.65
C TYR A 187 2.68 -5.62 -11.05
N VAL A 188 2.07 -5.05 -10.01
CA VAL A 188 0.86 -5.61 -9.40
C VAL A 188 -0.28 -5.60 -10.42
N VAL A 189 -0.55 -4.46 -11.08
CA VAL A 189 -1.61 -4.33 -12.10
C VAL A 189 -1.37 -5.26 -13.29
N GLU A 190 -0.13 -5.34 -13.78
CA GLU A 190 0.23 -6.23 -14.90
C GLU A 190 -0.07 -7.70 -14.56
N GLU A 191 0.33 -8.14 -13.36
CA GLU A 191 0.09 -9.51 -12.89
C GLU A 191 -1.42 -9.78 -12.71
N MET A 192 -2.16 -8.82 -12.14
CA MET A 192 -3.62 -8.92 -11.98
C MET A 192 -4.32 -9.05 -13.34
N ARG A 193 -4.00 -8.18 -14.30
CA ARG A 193 -4.58 -8.19 -15.65
C ARG A 193 -4.26 -9.47 -16.41
N LYS A 194 -3.00 -9.90 -16.37
CA LYS A 194 -2.51 -11.10 -17.07
C LYS A 194 -3.22 -12.37 -16.60
N ASN A 195 -3.48 -12.48 -15.31
CA ASN A 195 -4.02 -13.69 -14.71
C ASN A 195 -5.49 -13.56 -14.32
N GLY A 196 -6.11 -12.40 -14.44
CA GLY A 196 -7.51 -12.16 -14.08
C GLY A 196 -7.74 -12.25 -12.57
N TYR A 197 -6.83 -11.71 -11.77
CA TYR A 197 -7.00 -11.51 -10.34
C TYR A 197 -7.72 -10.19 -10.07
N ASN A 198 -8.54 -10.13 -9.02
CA ASN A 198 -9.34 -8.95 -8.71
C ASN A 198 -8.93 -8.18 -7.44
N LEU A 199 -7.99 -8.71 -6.66
CA LEU A 199 -7.45 -8.00 -5.49
C LEU A 199 -5.93 -8.08 -5.50
N GLY A 200 -5.27 -6.93 -5.29
CA GLY A 200 -3.83 -6.85 -5.13
C GLY A 200 -3.41 -5.50 -4.56
N GLY A 201 -2.14 -5.36 -4.22
CA GLY A 201 -1.61 -4.11 -3.69
C GLY A 201 -0.28 -4.25 -2.97
N GLU A 202 0.01 -3.24 -2.16
CA GLU A 202 1.27 -3.10 -1.42
C GLU A 202 1.03 -2.79 0.06
N GLN A 203 1.99 -3.14 0.91
CA GLN A 203 1.98 -2.80 2.34
C GLN A 203 1.81 -1.29 2.58
N SER A 204 2.29 -0.44 1.67
CA SER A 204 2.15 1.01 1.72
C SER A 204 0.70 1.52 1.71
N GLY A 205 -0.27 0.63 1.48
CA GLY A 205 -1.69 0.96 1.42
C GLY A 205 -2.24 1.19 0.02
N HIS A 206 -1.43 1.05 -1.03
CA HIS A 206 -1.90 1.08 -2.42
C HIS A 206 -2.60 -0.25 -2.72
N VAL A 207 -3.93 -0.25 -2.65
CA VAL A 207 -4.77 -1.44 -2.84
C VAL A 207 -5.64 -1.27 -4.09
N ILE A 208 -5.63 -2.29 -4.93
CA ILE A 208 -6.35 -2.33 -6.21
C ILE A 208 -7.46 -3.37 -6.11
N ILE A 209 -8.70 -2.96 -6.37
CA ILE A 209 -9.87 -3.82 -6.41
C ILE A 209 -10.43 -3.74 -7.84
N MET A 210 -9.96 -4.66 -8.69
CA MET A 210 -10.13 -4.61 -10.14
C MET A 210 -11.59 -4.66 -10.59
N ASP A 211 -12.49 -5.15 -9.73
CA ASP A 211 -13.93 -5.17 -10.01
C ASP A 211 -14.53 -3.75 -10.06
N TYR A 212 -13.86 -2.78 -9.46
CA TYR A 212 -14.33 -1.39 -9.38
C TYR A 212 -13.39 -0.40 -10.06
N ASN A 213 -12.06 -0.55 -9.92
CA ASN A 213 -11.09 0.38 -10.47
C ASN A 213 -9.83 -0.36 -10.95
N THR A 214 -9.13 0.19 -11.92
CA THR A 214 -7.91 -0.40 -12.51
C THR A 214 -6.61 0.11 -11.92
N THR A 215 -6.70 0.93 -10.88
CA THR A 215 -5.57 1.49 -10.10
C THR A 215 -5.91 1.48 -8.63
N GLY A 216 -4.93 1.77 -7.77
CA GLY A 216 -5.17 2.01 -6.35
C GLY A 216 -6.13 3.17 -6.13
N ASP A 217 -7.00 3.01 -5.13
CA ASP A 217 -7.97 4.03 -4.72
C ASP A 217 -8.19 3.87 -3.22
N GLY A 218 -7.62 4.80 -2.44
CA GLY A 218 -7.68 4.76 -0.98
C GLY A 218 -9.10 4.89 -0.45
N GLN A 219 -9.95 5.71 -1.08
CA GLN A 219 -11.33 5.91 -0.65
C GLN A 219 -12.20 4.68 -0.95
N LEU A 220 -12.03 4.07 -2.12
CA LEU A 220 -12.66 2.79 -2.43
C LEU A 220 -12.23 1.70 -1.43
N THR A 221 -10.95 1.60 -1.17
CA THR A 221 -10.39 0.64 -0.20
C THR A 221 -10.97 0.84 1.19
N ALA A 222 -11.10 2.09 1.65
CA ALA A 222 -11.71 2.44 2.92
C ALA A 222 -13.18 2.01 3.01
N ILE A 223 -13.94 2.20 1.93
CA ILE A 223 -15.34 1.75 1.84
C ILE A 223 -15.43 0.22 1.91
N GLN A 224 -14.60 -0.49 1.17
CA GLN A 224 -14.61 -1.95 1.20
C GLN A 224 -14.19 -2.49 2.57
N LEU A 225 -13.21 -1.87 3.24
CA LEU A 225 -12.81 -2.24 4.59
C LEU A 225 -13.93 -2.03 5.61
N THR A 226 -14.60 -0.85 5.61
CA THR A 226 -15.73 -0.57 6.48
C THR A 226 -16.93 -1.47 6.19
N LYS A 227 -17.16 -1.83 4.93
CA LYS A 227 -18.17 -2.82 4.54
C LYS A 227 -17.91 -4.18 5.17
N VAL A 228 -16.65 -4.67 5.19
CA VAL A 228 -16.30 -5.92 5.88
C VAL A 228 -16.62 -5.83 7.36
N MET A 229 -16.32 -4.71 8.03
CA MET A 229 -16.67 -4.53 9.46
C MET A 229 -18.17 -4.65 9.70
N VAL A 230 -19.00 -3.98 8.88
CA VAL A 230 -20.45 -4.04 8.99
C VAL A 230 -20.99 -5.46 8.71
N GLU A 231 -20.57 -6.08 7.61
CA GLU A 231 -21.07 -7.39 7.20
C GLU A 231 -20.67 -8.53 8.17
N THR A 232 -19.52 -8.38 8.84
CA THR A 232 -19.04 -9.37 9.82
C THR A 232 -19.47 -9.06 11.26
N GLY A 233 -19.83 -7.81 11.54
CA GLY A 233 -20.13 -7.32 12.91
C GLY A 233 -18.89 -7.30 13.82
N LYS A 234 -17.68 -7.38 13.26
CA LYS A 234 -16.40 -7.37 14.00
C LYS A 234 -15.78 -5.98 14.01
N SER A 235 -15.06 -5.67 15.09
CA SER A 235 -14.22 -4.47 15.14
C SER A 235 -13.01 -4.61 14.22
N LEU A 236 -12.37 -3.47 13.89
CA LEU A 236 -11.18 -3.50 13.04
C LEU A 236 -10.00 -4.20 13.73
N SER A 237 -9.84 -4.02 15.04
CA SER A 237 -8.80 -4.72 15.82
C SER A 237 -8.97 -6.23 15.81
N GLU A 238 -10.21 -6.73 15.93
CA GLU A 238 -10.51 -8.17 15.83
C GLU A 238 -10.12 -8.72 14.45
N LEU A 239 -10.48 -8.02 13.37
CA LEU A 239 -10.14 -8.42 12.01
C LEU A 239 -8.62 -8.38 11.75
N ALA A 240 -7.95 -7.32 12.21
CA ALA A 240 -6.53 -7.11 12.02
C ALA A 240 -5.66 -8.04 12.88
N SER A 241 -6.15 -8.51 14.03
CA SER A 241 -5.42 -9.40 14.94
C SER A 241 -5.07 -10.77 14.33
N GLU A 242 -5.75 -11.13 13.25
CA GLU A 242 -5.49 -12.38 12.54
C GLU A 242 -4.17 -12.36 11.75
N VAL A 243 -3.57 -11.17 11.52
CA VAL A 243 -2.26 -11.00 10.89
C VAL A 243 -1.25 -10.57 11.94
N THR A 244 -0.34 -11.46 12.28
CA THR A 244 0.79 -11.13 13.16
C THR A 244 1.90 -10.47 12.33
N ILE A 245 2.23 -9.22 12.62
CA ILE A 245 3.32 -8.52 11.93
C ILE A 245 4.66 -9.00 12.49
N TYR A 246 5.52 -9.44 11.61
CA TYR A 246 6.91 -9.77 11.92
C TYR A 246 7.73 -8.48 11.99
N PRO A 247 8.50 -8.23 13.06
CA PRO A 247 9.49 -7.18 13.08
C PRO A 247 10.34 -7.18 11.83
N GLN A 248 10.64 -5.99 11.31
CA GLN A 248 11.38 -5.79 10.06
C GLN A 248 12.43 -4.71 10.24
N LYS A 249 13.62 -4.93 9.71
CA LYS A 249 14.65 -3.89 9.60
C LYS A 249 15.24 -3.89 8.19
N LEU A 250 15.37 -2.70 7.63
CA LEU A 250 16.01 -2.47 6.34
C LEU A 250 17.24 -1.60 6.52
N VAL A 251 18.37 -2.07 5.99
CA VAL A 251 19.65 -1.35 5.97
C VAL A 251 20.01 -1.03 4.54
N ASN A 252 20.31 0.24 4.27
CA ASN A 252 20.80 0.71 2.99
C ASN A 252 22.34 0.78 3.06
N ILE A 253 23.01 0.15 2.10
CA ILE A 253 24.47 0.13 2.00
C ILE A 253 24.87 0.78 0.69
N ARG A 254 25.74 1.79 0.74
CA ARG A 254 26.27 2.44 -0.46
C ARG A 254 27.24 1.51 -1.16
N VAL A 255 27.02 1.32 -2.47
CA VAL A 255 27.83 0.48 -3.32
C VAL A 255 28.04 1.15 -4.68
N GLU A 256 29.05 0.74 -5.45
CA GLU A 256 29.18 1.20 -6.82
C GLU A 256 28.00 0.72 -7.68
N ASN A 257 27.52 1.59 -8.59
CA ASN A 257 26.41 1.23 -9.50
C ASN A 257 26.69 -0.05 -10.31
N SER A 258 27.94 -0.26 -10.69
CA SER A 258 28.39 -1.46 -11.42
C SER A 258 28.29 -2.75 -10.60
N MET A 259 28.29 -2.64 -9.27
CA MET A 259 28.29 -3.76 -8.34
C MET A 259 26.92 -4.06 -7.74
N LYS A 260 25.99 -3.08 -7.69
CA LYS A 260 24.70 -3.28 -7.02
C LYS A 260 23.89 -4.45 -7.58
N ASP A 261 23.87 -4.61 -8.90
CA ASP A 261 23.13 -5.68 -9.58
C ASP A 261 23.87 -7.03 -9.55
N LYS A 262 25.18 -7.01 -9.23
CA LYS A 262 26.05 -8.19 -9.15
C LYS A 262 26.32 -8.64 -7.71
N ALA A 263 25.74 -7.98 -6.72
CA ALA A 263 26.00 -8.28 -5.32
C ALA A 263 25.78 -9.76 -4.98
N MET A 264 24.78 -10.40 -5.58
CA MET A 264 24.49 -11.83 -5.38
C MET A 264 25.47 -12.77 -6.07
N GLU A 265 26.33 -12.27 -6.99
CA GLU A 265 27.40 -13.03 -7.62
C GLU A 265 28.65 -13.09 -6.74
N VAL A 266 28.72 -12.26 -5.68
CA VAL A 266 29.85 -12.26 -4.73
C VAL A 266 29.69 -13.47 -3.78
N PRO A 267 30.63 -14.43 -3.79
CA PRO A 267 30.44 -15.71 -3.07
C PRO A 267 30.25 -15.56 -1.56
N ALA A 268 30.91 -14.57 -0.93
CA ALA A 268 30.79 -14.32 0.50
C ALA A 268 29.39 -13.80 0.86
N ILE A 269 28.79 -12.94 0.01
CA ILE A 269 27.45 -12.40 0.21
C ILE A 269 26.39 -13.52 0.03
N ALA A 270 26.50 -14.31 -1.03
CA ALA A 270 25.59 -15.43 -1.24
C ALA A 270 25.66 -16.43 -0.09
N ALA A 271 26.87 -16.78 0.37
CA ALA A 271 27.06 -17.75 1.46
C ALA A 271 26.51 -17.26 2.80
N ILE A 272 26.66 -15.98 3.12
CA ILE A 272 26.12 -15.46 4.41
C ILE A 272 24.60 -15.41 4.37
N ILE A 273 23.98 -15.08 3.23
CA ILE A 273 22.51 -15.08 3.09
C ILE A 273 22.00 -16.52 3.27
N GLU A 274 22.56 -17.49 2.55
CA GLU A 274 22.17 -18.91 2.69
C GLU A 274 22.30 -19.41 4.13
N LYS A 275 23.38 -19.03 4.82
CA LYS A 275 23.60 -19.39 6.22
C LYS A 275 22.51 -18.80 7.11
N MET A 276 22.19 -17.52 6.97
CA MET A 276 21.19 -16.84 7.80
C MET A 276 19.79 -17.38 7.52
N GLU A 277 19.43 -17.65 6.26
CA GLU A 277 18.15 -18.29 5.90
C GLU A 277 18.02 -19.69 6.52
N ALA A 278 19.09 -20.47 6.53
CA ALA A 278 19.12 -21.78 7.18
C ALA A 278 18.92 -21.68 8.70
N GLU A 279 19.53 -20.68 9.35
CA GLU A 279 19.35 -20.43 10.80
C GLU A 279 17.90 -20.02 11.13
N MET A 280 17.24 -19.23 10.28
CA MET A 280 15.84 -18.83 10.45
C MET A 280 14.87 -20.01 10.42
N ALA A 281 15.22 -21.11 9.78
CA ALA A 281 14.43 -22.35 9.69
C ALA A 281 12.94 -22.12 9.28
N GLY A 282 12.70 -21.16 8.38
CA GLY A 282 11.37 -20.76 7.91
C GLY A 282 10.59 -19.82 8.86
N ASN A 283 11.19 -19.40 9.97
CA ASN A 283 10.60 -18.42 10.90
C ASN A 283 11.05 -16.97 10.63
N GLY A 284 11.68 -16.72 9.51
CA GLY A 284 12.13 -15.41 9.10
C GLY A 284 12.25 -15.33 7.58
N ARG A 285 12.64 -14.15 7.11
CA ARG A 285 12.87 -13.88 5.70
C ARG A 285 14.00 -12.88 5.53
N ILE A 286 14.80 -13.08 4.51
CA ILE A 286 15.84 -12.15 4.08
C ILE A 286 15.48 -11.68 2.66
N LEU A 287 15.66 -10.38 2.42
CA LEU A 287 15.55 -9.79 1.09
C LEU A 287 16.72 -8.86 0.84
N VAL A 288 17.59 -9.24 -0.11
CA VAL A 288 18.69 -8.39 -0.57
C VAL A 288 18.39 -7.96 -2.01
N ARG A 289 18.32 -6.65 -2.24
CA ARG A 289 17.97 -6.13 -3.56
C ARG A 289 18.66 -4.81 -3.87
N PRO A 290 19.00 -4.52 -5.14
CA PRO A 290 19.47 -3.21 -5.56
C PRO A 290 18.35 -2.16 -5.46
N SER A 291 18.74 -0.90 -5.18
CA SER A 291 17.86 0.24 -5.38
C SER A 291 17.72 0.55 -6.86
N GLY A 292 16.49 0.82 -7.33
CA GLY A 292 16.23 1.18 -8.73
C GLY A 292 16.86 2.52 -9.12
N THR A 293 16.88 3.49 -8.20
CA THR A 293 17.24 4.88 -8.48
C THR A 293 18.57 5.33 -7.86
N GLU A 294 19.03 4.67 -6.80
CA GLU A 294 20.20 5.07 -6.01
C GLU A 294 21.31 4.04 -6.07
N PRO A 295 22.60 4.43 -5.85
CA PRO A 295 23.71 3.51 -5.74
C PRO A 295 23.73 2.79 -4.39
N LEU A 296 22.65 2.07 -4.08
CA LEU A 296 22.44 1.38 -2.82
C LEU A 296 22.08 -0.09 -3.06
N LEU A 297 22.61 -0.95 -2.18
CA LEU A 297 22.11 -2.29 -1.94
C LEU A 297 21.26 -2.25 -0.66
N ARG A 298 20.06 -2.79 -0.73
CA ARG A 298 19.11 -2.84 0.37
C ARG A 298 19.09 -4.24 0.95
N VAL A 299 19.43 -4.36 2.24
CA VAL A 299 19.39 -5.60 3.01
C VAL A 299 18.24 -5.49 3.99
N MET A 300 17.28 -6.39 3.91
CA MET A 300 16.12 -6.46 4.79
C MET A 300 16.04 -7.84 5.42
N ALA A 301 15.70 -7.89 6.71
CA ALA A 301 15.32 -9.12 7.40
C ALA A 301 13.99 -8.93 8.14
N GLU A 302 13.23 -10.01 8.21
CA GLU A 302 12.06 -10.17 9.07
C GLU A 302 12.26 -11.40 9.94
N ALA A 303 11.94 -11.32 11.24
CA ALA A 303 12.04 -12.42 12.18
C ALA A 303 11.02 -12.24 13.32
N PRO A 304 10.80 -13.26 14.18
CA PRO A 304 9.83 -13.18 15.27
C PRO A 304 10.10 -12.08 16.30
N THR A 305 11.36 -11.68 16.50
CA THR A 305 11.76 -10.68 17.47
C THR A 305 12.70 -9.63 16.86
N ASP A 306 12.71 -8.42 17.45
CA ASP A 306 13.63 -7.35 17.04
C ASP A 306 15.11 -7.74 17.20
N ASP A 307 15.44 -8.52 18.24
CA ASP A 307 16.81 -9.00 18.46
C ASP A 307 17.27 -9.93 17.33
N GLU A 308 16.41 -10.84 16.90
CA GLU A 308 16.69 -11.73 15.77
C GLU A 308 16.81 -10.94 14.45
N VAL A 309 15.91 -9.99 14.21
CA VAL A 309 15.97 -9.10 13.02
C VAL A 309 17.29 -8.35 12.97
N ASN A 310 17.68 -7.73 14.10
CA ASN A 310 18.95 -7.01 14.20
C ASN A 310 20.14 -7.93 13.93
N TYR A 311 20.17 -9.10 14.56
CA TYR A 311 21.23 -10.08 14.34
C TYR A 311 21.39 -10.47 12.88
N TYR A 312 20.30 -10.84 12.21
CA TYR A 312 20.33 -11.29 10.81
C TYR A 312 20.74 -10.16 9.86
N VAL A 313 20.06 -9.00 9.97
CA VAL A 313 20.33 -7.90 9.04
C VAL A 313 21.72 -7.32 9.21
N ASP A 314 22.19 -7.14 10.45
CA ASP A 314 23.51 -6.56 10.71
C ASP A 314 24.63 -7.52 10.28
N THR A 315 24.46 -8.84 10.52
CA THR A 315 25.42 -9.87 10.07
C THR A 315 25.60 -9.85 8.55
N ILE A 316 24.50 -9.76 7.78
CA ILE A 316 24.56 -9.69 6.31
C ILE A 316 25.13 -8.34 5.86
N ALA A 317 24.68 -7.24 6.48
CA ALA A 317 25.12 -5.90 6.11
C ALA A 317 26.64 -5.73 6.31
N ASP A 318 27.20 -6.31 7.36
CA ASP A 318 28.66 -6.25 7.63
C ASP A 318 29.47 -6.98 6.55
N VAL A 319 29.00 -8.14 6.08
CA VAL A 319 29.65 -8.84 4.96
C VAL A 319 29.51 -8.03 3.67
N VAL A 320 28.34 -7.46 3.39
CA VAL A 320 28.14 -6.61 2.19
C VAL A 320 29.06 -5.38 2.23
N ARG A 321 29.19 -4.72 3.38
CA ARG A 321 30.11 -3.57 3.54
C ARG A 321 31.56 -3.97 3.30
N ALA A 322 31.98 -5.11 3.85
CA ALA A 322 33.35 -5.59 3.73
C ALA A 322 33.73 -5.95 2.28
N GLU A 323 32.79 -6.50 1.51
CA GLU A 323 33.05 -7.01 0.16
C GLU A 323 32.90 -5.93 -0.93
N ILE A 324 31.84 -5.09 -0.86
CA ILE A 324 31.45 -4.15 -1.91
C ILE A 324 31.01 -2.77 -1.40
N GLY A 325 31.02 -2.53 -0.11
CA GLY A 325 30.61 -1.25 0.48
C GLY A 325 31.59 -0.12 0.16
N LEU A 326 31.08 1.10 0.09
CA LEU A 326 31.83 2.35 -0.12
C LEU A 326 32.04 3.14 1.17
N ASP A 327 31.46 2.71 2.28
CA ASP A 327 31.50 3.39 3.60
C ASP A 327 32.38 2.60 4.56
#